data_55b5e2d1708d317542925fb63a9b5964
#
_entry.id   55b5e2d1708d317542925fb63a9b5964
#
_cell.length_a   1.000
_cell.length_b   1.000
_cell.length_c   1.000
_cell.angle_alpha   90.00
_cell.angle_beta   90.00
_cell.angle_gamma   90.00
#
_symmetry.space_group_name_H-M   'P 1'
#
loop_
_entity.id
_entity.type
_entity.pdbx_description
1 polymer ?
#
loop_
_entity_poly.entity_id
_entity_poly.type
_entity_poly.pdbx_seq_one_letter_code
_entity_poly.pdbx_strand_id
1 'polypeptide(L)'
;MTRVFAPAKINLFLHIGDRRADGYHELESLVAFADAGDDLTFEDADTLSLAVDGPFGAALAGEGDNLVLRAAYGVAALAGHDLPRRITLTKNLPVASGIGGGSADAAATLRAFLLEWRQEEIRLADFVELAKTLGADVPVCFFGHSAWMYGIGDGIERTDLPELHAVLVNPGVSIATRDVFANLSARSGVDKLHWPEGFASADDVVTFLKTVGNDLEAPALELAPVIGEVLKTLRGANGVRLARMSGSGATCFGLFADPIGAQVAASQIARDHPQWWVRPTVLAKAD
;
A
#
# COMPACT_ATOMS: atom_id res chain seq x y z
N MET A 1 -2.15 -22.99 -13.23
CA MET A 1 -2.08 -21.50 -13.34
C MET A 1 -2.85 -20.92 -12.18
N THR A 2 -2.19 -20.22 -11.29
CA THR A 2 -2.78 -19.53 -10.12
C THR A 2 -2.70 -18.03 -10.37
N ARG A 3 -3.77 -17.27 -10.09
CA ARG A 3 -3.80 -15.82 -10.17
C ARG A 3 -4.04 -15.23 -8.78
N VAL A 4 -3.25 -14.24 -8.41
CA VAL A 4 -3.34 -13.55 -7.12
C VAL A 4 -3.33 -12.05 -7.34
N PHE A 5 -4.27 -11.35 -6.72
CA PHE A 5 -4.35 -9.89 -6.73
C PHE A 5 -3.50 -9.30 -5.61
N ALA A 6 -2.77 -8.23 -5.92
CA ALA A 6 -1.92 -7.48 -5.01
C ALA A 6 -2.51 -6.08 -4.79
N PRO A 7 -3.41 -5.88 -3.81
CA PRO A 7 -4.10 -4.62 -3.59
C PRO A 7 -3.17 -3.51 -3.10
N ALA A 8 -3.41 -2.28 -3.55
CA ALA A 8 -2.73 -1.12 -3.00
C ALA A 8 -3.06 -0.93 -1.52
N LYS A 9 -2.04 -0.73 -0.67
CA LYS A 9 -2.17 -0.39 0.74
C LYS A 9 -2.24 1.12 0.90
N ILE A 10 -3.29 1.64 1.52
CA ILE A 10 -3.48 3.05 1.78
C ILE A 10 -3.33 3.35 3.27
N ASN A 11 -2.37 4.20 3.64
CA ASN A 11 -2.32 4.75 4.98
C ASN A 11 -3.38 5.86 5.09
N LEU A 12 -4.48 5.60 5.80
CA LEU A 12 -5.55 6.58 6.02
C LEU A 12 -5.09 7.72 6.93
N PHE A 13 -4.18 7.44 7.86
CA PHE A 13 -3.34 8.40 8.56
C PHE A 13 -1.97 7.77 8.83
N LEU A 14 -0.97 8.60 9.18
CA LEU A 14 0.36 8.13 9.57
C LEU A 14 1.01 9.13 10.53
N HIS A 15 1.13 8.75 11.78
CA HIS A 15 1.90 9.49 12.77
C HIS A 15 3.27 8.85 12.96
N ILE A 16 4.27 9.68 13.15
CA ILE A 16 5.65 9.26 13.35
C ILE A 16 6.08 9.63 14.76
N GLY A 17 6.56 8.63 15.47
CA GLY A 17 7.13 8.76 16.81
C GLY A 17 8.63 9.04 16.80
N ASP A 18 9.25 8.81 17.94
CA ASP A 18 10.67 9.02 18.13
C ASP A 18 11.51 8.04 17.31
N ARG A 19 12.71 8.49 16.98
CA ARG A 19 13.69 7.64 16.34
C ARG A 19 14.31 6.70 17.36
N ARG A 20 14.26 5.42 17.11
CA ARG A 20 14.82 4.35 17.95
C ARG A 20 16.36 4.27 17.79
N ALA A 21 16.99 3.58 18.71
CA ALA A 21 18.44 3.33 18.67
C ALA A 21 18.88 2.50 17.44
N ASP A 22 17.96 1.68 16.88
CA ASP A 22 18.19 0.87 15.69
C ASP A 22 18.04 1.69 14.37
N GLY A 23 17.71 2.99 14.49
CA GLY A 23 17.59 3.92 13.37
C GLY A 23 16.19 3.99 12.75
N TYR A 24 15.27 3.11 13.11
CA TYR A 24 13.86 3.16 12.71
C TYR A 24 13.08 4.20 13.53
N HIS A 25 11.96 4.64 12.99
CA HIS A 25 10.98 5.45 13.72
C HIS A 25 9.84 4.57 14.21
N GLU A 26 9.35 4.84 15.40
CA GLU A 26 8.03 4.36 15.78
C GLU A 26 6.98 5.03 14.90
N LEU A 27 5.92 4.32 14.62
CA LEU A 27 4.80 4.82 13.83
C LEU A 27 3.47 4.33 14.37
N GLU A 28 2.43 5.03 13.98
CA GLU A 28 1.04 4.66 14.20
C GLU A 28 0.22 4.99 12.96
N SER A 29 -0.55 4.05 12.47
CA SER A 29 -1.30 4.20 11.22
C SER A 29 -2.56 3.34 11.21
N LEU A 30 -3.59 3.79 10.52
CA LEU A 30 -4.72 2.98 10.09
C LEU A 30 -4.55 2.70 8.60
N VAL A 31 -4.48 1.44 8.21
CA VAL A 31 -4.35 1.05 6.81
C VAL A 31 -5.62 0.37 6.30
N ALA A 32 -5.91 0.63 5.03
CA ALA A 32 -6.95 -0.04 4.27
C ALA A 32 -6.40 -0.49 2.92
N PHE A 33 -7.05 -1.48 2.31
CA PHE A 33 -6.68 -2.01 1.00
C PHE A 33 -7.70 -1.61 -0.04
N ALA A 34 -7.20 -1.23 -1.23
CA ALA A 34 -8.01 -0.80 -2.35
C ALA A 34 -8.38 -1.99 -3.26
N ASP A 35 -9.50 -1.89 -3.98
CA ASP A 35 -9.81 -2.78 -5.10
C ASP A 35 -9.04 -2.40 -6.39
N ALA A 36 -8.06 -1.50 -6.26
CA ALA A 36 -7.05 -1.20 -7.26
C ALA A 36 -5.72 -1.84 -6.84
N GLY A 37 -5.04 -2.55 -7.75
CA GLY A 37 -3.84 -3.31 -7.43
C GLY A 37 -3.14 -3.86 -8.66
N ASP A 38 -2.07 -4.60 -8.42
CA ASP A 38 -1.33 -5.35 -9.41
C ASP A 38 -1.85 -6.79 -9.51
N ASP A 39 -1.56 -7.47 -10.59
CA ASP A 39 -1.94 -8.86 -10.80
C ASP A 39 -0.70 -9.73 -10.94
N LEU A 40 -0.68 -10.88 -10.27
CA LEU A 40 0.36 -11.89 -10.45
C LEU A 40 -0.25 -13.19 -10.96
N THR A 41 0.40 -13.79 -11.93
CA THR A 41 0.08 -15.16 -12.41
C THR A 41 1.27 -16.07 -12.21
N PHE A 42 0.99 -17.32 -11.81
CA PHE A 42 1.97 -18.36 -11.53
C PHE A 42 1.68 -19.56 -12.42
N GLU A 43 2.68 -19.96 -13.21
CA GLU A 43 2.59 -21.08 -14.13
C GLU A 43 3.74 -22.05 -13.89
N ASP A 44 3.52 -23.34 -14.17
CA ASP A 44 4.59 -24.32 -14.13
C ASP A 44 5.66 -23.99 -15.18
N ALA A 45 6.92 -24.15 -14.81
CA ALA A 45 8.08 -23.89 -15.66
C ALA A 45 9.26 -24.77 -15.23
N ASP A 46 10.34 -24.81 -16.02
CA ASP A 46 11.55 -25.58 -15.67
C ASP A 46 12.43 -24.85 -14.65
N THR A 47 12.30 -23.52 -14.57
CA THR A 47 13.06 -22.66 -13.67
C THR A 47 12.22 -21.51 -13.14
N LEU A 48 12.61 -20.94 -11.98
CA LEU A 48 12.00 -19.72 -11.48
C LEU A 48 12.38 -18.54 -12.38
N SER A 49 11.38 -17.82 -12.85
CA SER A 49 11.54 -16.62 -13.67
C SER A 49 10.43 -15.61 -13.39
N LEU A 50 10.75 -14.33 -13.63
CA LEU A 50 9.81 -13.21 -13.51
C LEU A 50 9.74 -12.47 -14.84
N ALA A 51 8.54 -12.32 -15.37
CA ALA A 51 8.20 -11.37 -16.42
C ALA A 51 7.40 -10.22 -15.82
N VAL A 52 7.65 -9.00 -16.26
CA VAL A 52 6.92 -7.81 -15.79
C VAL A 52 6.33 -7.11 -17.00
N ASP A 53 5.03 -6.86 -16.93
CA ASP A 53 4.26 -6.13 -17.94
C ASP A 53 3.34 -5.07 -17.28
N GLY A 54 2.36 -4.58 -18.03
CA GLY A 54 1.41 -3.57 -17.54
C GLY A 54 1.91 -2.13 -17.71
N PRO A 55 1.04 -1.15 -17.40
CA PRO A 55 1.30 0.27 -17.64
C PRO A 55 2.57 0.81 -16.94
N PHE A 56 2.95 0.25 -15.80
CA PHE A 56 4.13 0.65 -15.03
C PHE A 56 5.26 -0.39 -15.06
N GLY A 57 5.11 -1.47 -15.83
CA GLY A 57 6.11 -2.54 -15.91
C GLY A 57 7.48 -2.07 -16.39
N ALA A 58 7.51 -1.15 -17.34
CA ALA A 58 8.75 -0.60 -17.88
C ALA A 58 9.63 0.09 -16.82
N ALA A 59 9.03 0.62 -15.75
CA ALA A 59 9.75 1.27 -14.65
C ALA A 59 10.57 0.27 -13.79
N LEU A 60 10.23 -1.03 -13.87
CA LEU A 60 10.94 -2.11 -13.16
C LEU A 60 11.90 -2.88 -14.09
N ALA A 61 12.02 -2.49 -15.36
CA ALA A 61 12.89 -3.16 -16.32
C ALA A 61 14.37 -3.01 -15.91
N GLY A 62 15.05 -4.14 -15.71
CA GLY A 62 16.47 -4.16 -15.32
C GLY A 62 16.71 -4.10 -13.80
N GLU A 63 15.69 -4.04 -12.97
CA GLU A 63 15.84 -4.19 -11.52
C GLU A 63 16.21 -5.66 -11.19
N GLY A 64 17.46 -5.89 -10.81
CA GLY A 64 17.93 -7.23 -10.41
C GLY A 64 17.44 -7.69 -9.03
N ASP A 65 16.90 -6.77 -8.22
CA ASP A 65 16.44 -7.04 -6.85
C ASP A 65 14.92 -6.79 -6.71
N ASN A 66 14.14 -7.58 -7.43
CA ASN A 66 12.67 -7.49 -7.38
C ASN A 66 12.11 -8.25 -6.17
N LEU A 67 11.22 -7.62 -5.39
CA LEU A 67 10.63 -8.20 -4.19
C LEU A 67 9.82 -9.49 -4.46
N VAL A 68 9.23 -9.63 -5.65
CA VAL A 68 8.54 -10.87 -6.08
C VAL A 68 9.53 -12.04 -6.14
N LEU A 69 10.70 -11.84 -6.77
CA LEU A 69 11.74 -12.87 -6.82
C LEU A 69 12.33 -13.15 -5.43
N ARG A 70 12.56 -12.11 -4.63
CA ARG A 70 13.04 -12.30 -3.24
C ARG A 70 12.05 -13.11 -2.42
N ALA A 71 10.75 -12.84 -2.55
CA ALA A 71 9.70 -13.61 -1.89
C ALA A 71 9.71 -15.08 -2.36
N ALA A 72 9.78 -15.33 -3.68
CA ALA A 72 9.82 -16.66 -4.22
C ALA A 72 11.07 -17.46 -3.79
N TYR A 73 12.26 -16.84 -3.82
CA TYR A 73 13.49 -17.46 -3.31
C TYR A 73 13.42 -17.73 -1.80
N GLY A 74 12.84 -16.81 -1.03
CA GLY A 74 12.62 -17.02 0.41
C GLY A 74 11.73 -18.23 0.68
N VAL A 75 10.67 -18.40 -0.10
CA VAL A 75 9.79 -19.56 0.00
C VAL A 75 10.51 -20.83 -0.41
N ALA A 76 11.32 -20.83 -1.49
CA ALA A 76 12.14 -21.96 -1.89
C ALA A 76 13.11 -22.42 -0.78
N ALA A 77 13.70 -21.45 -0.09
CA ALA A 77 14.58 -21.72 1.06
C ALA A 77 13.82 -22.35 2.25
N LEU A 78 12.61 -21.89 2.53
CA LEU A 78 11.75 -22.52 3.56
C LEU A 78 11.36 -23.95 3.19
N ALA A 79 11.08 -24.19 1.90
CA ALA A 79 10.71 -25.53 1.39
C ALA A 79 11.88 -26.51 1.31
N GLY A 80 13.11 -25.98 1.24
CA GLY A 80 14.31 -26.80 1.03
C GLY A 80 14.46 -27.35 -0.39
N HIS A 81 13.73 -26.83 -1.37
CA HIS A 81 13.82 -27.21 -2.79
C HIS A 81 13.49 -26.02 -3.71
N ASP A 82 13.90 -26.14 -4.96
CA ASP A 82 13.61 -25.14 -5.99
C ASP A 82 12.11 -25.04 -6.30
N LEU A 83 11.71 -23.84 -6.70
CA LEU A 83 10.36 -23.52 -7.15
C LEU A 83 10.38 -23.23 -8.65
N PRO A 84 10.18 -24.22 -9.51
CA PRO A 84 10.17 -24.02 -10.94
C PRO A 84 8.84 -23.38 -11.37
N ARG A 85 8.78 -22.07 -11.33
CA ARG A 85 7.60 -21.27 -11.68
C ARG A 85 7.95 -20.12 -12.61
N ARG A 86 7.13 -19.87 -13.59
CA ARG A 86 7.08 -18.59 -14.29
C ARG A 86 6.09 -17.69 -13.56
N ILE A 87 6.57 -16.55 -13.06
CA ILE A 87 5.75 -15.52 -12.46
C ILE A 87 5.62 -14.39 -13.47
N THR A 88 4.39 -13.94 -13.74
CA THR A 88 4.13 -12.73 -14.53
C THR A 88 3.47 -11.70 -13.61
N LEU A 89 4.13 -10.55 -13.45
CA LEU A 89 3.63 -9.40 -12.71
C LEU A 89 3.09 -8.36 -13.70
N THR A 90 1.77 -8.13 -13.67
CA THR A 90 1.14 -7.01 -14.41
C THR A 90 1.08 -5.80 -13.50
N LYS A 91 1.97 -4.84 -13.74
CA LYS A 91 2.14 -3.65 -12.90
C LYS A 91 1.15 -2.56 -13.27
N ASN A 92 0.04 -2.45 -12.54
CA ASN A 92 -1.03 -1.47 -12.71
C ASN A 92 -0.89 -0.27 -11.77
N LEU A 93 -0.11 -0.41 -10.69
CA LEU A 93 0.15 0.63 -9.70
C LEU A 93 1.43 1.40 -10.04
N PRO A 94 1.46 2.74 -9.83
CA PRO A 94 2.68 3.52 -9.96
C PRO A 94 3.78 3.02 -9.01
N VAL A 95 5.03 2.99 -9.48
CA VAL A 95 6.19 2.55 -8.69
C VAL A 95 6.63 3.66 -7.73
N ALA A 96 7.16 3.31 -6.54
CA ALA A 96 7.64 4.23 -5.50
C ALA A 96 6.62 5.32 -5.17
N SER A 97 5.38 4.95 -4.92
CA SER A 97 4.21 5.83 -4.92
C SER A 97 3.51 5.98 -3.55
N GLY A 98 4.07 5.43 -2.46
CA GLY A 98 3.50 5.53 -1.10
C GLY A 98 2.26 4.65 -0.84
N ILE A 99 1.95 3.71 -1.73
CA ILE A 99 0.80 2.78 -1.64
C ILE A 99 1.20 1.31 -1.55
N GLY A 100 2.43 1.03 -1.16
CA GLY A 100 2.90 -0.31 -0.83
C GLY A 100 2.91 -1.31 -2.00
N GLY A 101 2.93 -0.87 -3.27
CA GLY A 101 2.77 -1.74 -4.43
C GLY A 101 3.76 -2.91 -4.45
N GLY A 102 5.07 -2.66 -4.32
CA GLY A 102 6.07 -3.74 -4.27
C GLY A 102 5.92 -4.68 -3.08
N SER A 103 5.49 -4.15 -1.92
CA SER A 103 5.19 -4.96 -0.72
C SER A 103 3.94 -5.82 -0.93
N ALA A 104 2.93 -5.30 -1.63
CA ALA A 104 1.74 -6.05 -2.01
C ALA A 104 2.07 -7.17 -3.01
N ASP A 105 2.95 -6.89 -3.99
CA ASP A 105 3.42 -7.89 -4.96
C ASP A 105 4.17 -9.05 -4.27
N ALA A 106 5.08 -8.73 -3.34
CA ALA A 106 5.77 -9.73 -2.53
C ALA A 106 4.78 -10.55 -1.67
N ALA A 107 3.86 -9.86 -1.01
CA ALA A 107 2.83 -10.50 -0.18
C ALA A 107 1.91 -11.41 -1.00
N ALA A 108 1.50 -10.99 -2.20
CA ALA A 108 0.73 -11.81 -3.13
C ALA A 108 1.51 -13.07 -3.56
N THR A 109 2.83 -12.95 -3.75
CA THR A 109 3.70 -14.09 -4.02
C THR A 109 3.71 -15.07 -2.86
N LEU A 110 3.88 -14.59 -1.62
CA LEU A 110 3.82 -15.44 -0.43
C LEU A 110 2.46 -16.14 -0.29
N ARG A 111 1.35 -15.43 -0.54
CA ARG A 111 -0.02 -16.01 -0.49
C ARG A 111 -0.22 -17.09 -1.56
N ALA A 112 0.29 -16.88 -2.78
CA ALA A 112 0.20 -17.88 -3.84
C ALA A 112 0.79 -19.22 -3.40
N PHE A 113 2.00 -19.20 -2.85
CA PHE A 113 2.68 -20.40 -2.38
C PHE A 113 2.04 -20.99 -1.12
N LEU A 114 1.57 -20.17 -0.18
CA LEU A 114 0.83 -20.67 0.98
C LEU A 114 -0.44 -21.41 0.58
N LEU A 115 -1.15 -20.96 -0.46
CA LEU A 115 -2.35 -21.63 -0.96
C LEU A 115 -2.03 -22.95 -1.64
N GLU A 116 -0.91 -23.03 -2.37
CA GLU A 116 -0.46 -24.27 -3.03
C GLU A 116 0.01 -25.32 -2.01
N TRP A 117 0.61 -24.88 -0.90
CA TRP A 117 1.28 -25.76 0.07
C TRP A 117 0.55 -25.99 1.40
N ARG A 118 -0.78 -25.82 1.41
CA ARG A 118 -1.62 -26.06 2.61
C ARG A 118 -1.48 -27.46 3.25
N GLN A 119 -0.76 -28.36 2.60
CA GLN A 119 -0.58 -29.76 3.07
C GLN A 119 0.88 -30.08 3.45
N GLU A 120 1.80 -29.14 3.34
CA GLU A 120 3.21 -29.33 3.64
C GLU A 120 3.61 -28.77 5.01
N GLU A 121 4.81 -29.12 5.49
CA GLU A 121 5.29 -28.82 6.84
C GLU A 121 5.56 -27.34 7.12
N ILE A 122 5.38 -26.41 6.14
CA ILE A 122 5.62 -25.00 6.29
C ILE A 122 4.43 -24.33 6.98
N ARG A 123 4.69 -23.72 8.13
CA ARG A 123 3.67 -23.07 8.95
C ARG A 123 3.41 -21.64 8.50
N LEU A 124 2.20 -21.13 8.74
CA LEU A 124 1.85 -19.74 8.53
C LEU A 124 2.86 -18.77 9.22
N ALA A 125 3.35 -19.14 10.41
CA ALA A 125 4.34 -18.35 11.13
C ALA A 125 5.65 -18.16 10.34
N ASP A 126 6.09 -19.16 9.58
CA ASP A 126 7.32 -19.09 8.80
C ASP A 126 7.16 -18.11 7.62
N PHE A 127 5.97 -18.06 7.01
CA PHE A 127 5.63 -17.03 5.99
C PHE A 127 5.59 -15.62 6.58
N VAL A 128 5.06 -15.45 7.79
CA VAL A 128 5.03 -14.15 8.48
C VAL A 128 6.45 -13.67 8.80
N GLU A 129 7.31 -14.55 9.30
CA GLU A 129 8.72 -14.20 9.54
C GLU A 129 9.46 -13.86 8.24
N LEU A 130 9.23 -14.63 7.18
CA LEU A 130 9.78 -14.29 5.86
C LEU A 130 9.28 -12.91 5.38
N ALA A 131 7.99 -12.62 5.52
CA ALA A 131 7.41 -11.33 5.14
C ALA A 131 8.12 -10.15 5.83
N LYS A 132 8.46 -10.26 7.12
CA LYS A 132 9.22 -9.24 7.87
C LYS A 132 10.60 -8.97 7.27
N THR A 133 11.27 -9.99 6.73
CA THR A 133 12.60 -9.83 6.10
C THR A 133 12.55 -9.12 4.75
N LEU A 134 11.40 -9.15 4.08
CA LEU A 134 11.19 -8.56 2.76
C LEU A 134 10.92 -7.05 2.82
N GLY A 135 10.32 -6.56 3.92
CA GLY A 135 10.04 -5.13 4.12
C GLY A 135 8.97 -4.88 5.17
N ALA A 136 8.98 -3.69 5.77
CA ALA A 136 8.08 -3.32 6.86
C ALA A 136 6.58 -3.39 6.51
N ASP A 137 6.22 -3.10 5.27
CA ASP A 137 4.82 -3.16 4.80
C ASP A 137 4.39 -4.56 4.32
N VAL A 138 5.33 -5.51 4.12
CA VAL A 138 4.99 -6.83 3.57
C VAL A 138 4.09 -7.64 4.52
N PRO A 139 4.30 -7.64 5.84
CA PRO A 139 3.41 -8.36 6.75
C PRO A 139 1.95 -7.91 6.69
N VAL A 140 1.66 -6.62 6.72
CA VAL A 140 0.28 -6.12 6.65
C VAL A 140 -0.34 -6.39 5.27
N CYS A 141 0.44 -6.29 4.19
CA CYS A 141 0.01 -6.69 2.85
C CYS A 141 -0.24 -8.20 2.74
N PHE A 142 0.50 -9.03 3.48
CA PHE A 142 0.31 -10.48 3.52
C PHE A 142 -1.02 -10.86 4.18
N PHE A 143 -1.39 -10.19 5.26
CA PHE A 143 -2.71 -10.37 5.87
C PHE A 143 -3.85 -9.81 5.01
N GLY A 144 -3.63 -8.70 4.29
CA GLY A 144 -4.53 -8.18 3.27
C GLY A 144 -5.86 -7.61 3.79
N HIS A 145 -5.99 -7.35 5.08
CA HIS A 145 -7.16 -6.73 5.69
C HIS A 145 -6.83 -5.40 6.35
N SER A 146 -7.83 -4.56 6.57
CA SER A 146 -7.67 -3.29 7.28
C SER A 146 -7.12 -3.53 8.69
N ALA A 147 -6.16 -2.70 9.10
CA ALA A 147 -5.48 -2.88 10.37
C ALA A 147 -4.95 -1.57 10.94
N TRP A 148 -4.85 -1.53 12.26
CA TRP A 148 -3.96 -0.64 12.98
C TRP A 148 -2.53 -1.15 12.85
N MET A 149 -1.62 -0.27 12.47
CA MET A 149 -0.18 -0.54 12.44
C MET A 149 0.52 0.30 13.49
N TYR A 150 1.47 -0.29 14.22
CA TYR A 150 2.24 0.38 15.26
C TYR A 150 3.66 -0.22 15.36
N GLY A 151 4.46 0.32 16.31
CA GLY A 151 5.87 -0.06 16.42
C GLY A 151 6.66 0.48 15.23
N ILE A 152 7.46 -0.34 14.59
CA ILE A 152 8.18 0.01 13.33
C ILE A 152 7.37 -0.38 12.08
N GLY A 153 6.07 -0.67 12.24
CA GLY A 153 5.18 -1.23 11.23
C GLY A 153 4.98 -2.75 11.37
N ASP A 154 5.57 -3.36 12.40
CA ASP A 154 5.53 -4.80 12.68
C ASP A 154 4.40 -5.20 13.63
N GLY A 155 3.87 -4.27 14.43
CA GLY A 155 2.64 -4.42 15.17
C GLY A 155 1.43 -4.25 14.26
N ILE A 156 0.61 -5.29 14.13
CA ILE A 156 -0.55 -5.31 13.23
C ILE A 156 -1.75 -5.82 14.03
N GLU A 157 -2.75 -4.99 14.18
CA GLU A 157 -4.01 -5.33 14.82
C GLU A 157 -5.16 -5.15 13.82
N ARG A 158 -5.84 -6.26 13.49
CA ARG A 158 -6.97 -6.23 12.56
C ARG A 158 -8.06 -5.32 13.07
N THR A 159 -8.62 -4.51 12.20
CA THR A 159 -9.83 -3.72 12.46
C THR A 159 -10.78 -3.80 11.28
N ASP A 160 -12.07 -3.85 11.56
CA ASP A 160 -13.07 -3.84 10.50
C ASP A 160 -13.43 -2.39 10.16
N LEU A 161 -13.32 -2.06 8.89
CA LEU A 161 -13.73 -0.77 8.34
C LEU A 161 -14.95 -0.96 7.44
N PRO A 162 -15.90 -0.02 7.46
CA PRO A 162 -16.92 0.06 6.42
C PRO A 162 -16.26 0.38 5.06
N GLU A 163 -16.90 0.03 3.96
CA GLU A 163 -16.45 0.40 2.63
C GLU A 163 -16.33 1.92 2.51
N LEU A 164 -15.17 2.38 1.98
CA LEU A 164 -14.88 3.78 1.77
C LEU A 164 -14.69 4.03 0.27
N HIS A 165 -15.55 4.85 -0.32
CA HIS A 165 -15.42 5.24 -1.71
C HIS A 165 -14.32 6.29 -1.86
N ALA A 166 -13.34 6.02 -2.70
CA ALA A 166 -12.14 6.85 -2.81
C ALA A 166 -11.75 7.12 -4.26
N VAL A 167 -10.95 8.17 -4.44
CA VAL A 167 -10.19 8.42 -5.66
C VAL A 167 -8.72 8.46 -5.28
N LEU A 168 -7.89 7.61 -5.88
CA LEU A 168 -6.44 7.66 -5.79
C LEU A 168 -5.90 8.50 -6.92
N VAL A 169 -4.95 9.39 -6.62
CA VAL A 169 -4.30 10.26 -7.61
C VAL A 169 -2.80 10.25 -7.37
N ASN A 170 -2.03 9.94 -8.42
CA ASN A 170 -0.57 10.02 -8.41
C ASN A 170 -0.09 10.94 -9.55
N PRO A 171 0.75 11.95 -9.26
CA PRO A 171 1.21 12.91 -10.27
C PRO A 171 2.32 12.37 -11.18
N GLY A 172 2.73 11.11 -11.05
CA GLY A 172 3.78 10.48 -11.86
C GLY A 172 5.20 10.81 -11.40
N VAL A 173 5.38 11.28 -10.15
CA VAL A 173 6.70 11.51 -9.57
C VAL A 173 7.03 10.44 -8.53
N SER A 174 8.29 10.00 -8.50
CA SER A 174 8.80 9.08 -7.50
C SER A 174 9.56 9.84 -6.41
N ILE A 175 9.30 9.51 -5.15
CA ILE A 175 10.00 10.06 -3.99
C ILE A 175 10.51 8.90 -3.16
N ALA A 176 11.80 8.90 -2.83
CA ALA A 176 12.36 7.88 -1.97
C ALA A 176 11.88 8.09 -0.52
N THR A 177 11.28 7.08 0.07
CA THR A 177 10.78 7.11 1.45
C THR A 177 11.84 7.61 2.44
N ARG A 178 13.11 7.17 2.29
CA ARG A 178 14.23 7.61 3.13
C ARG A 178 14.44 9.13 3.09
N ASP A 179 14.24 9.75 1.92
CA ASP A 179 14.48 11.18 1.75
C ASP A 179 13.35 11.99 2.40
N VAL A 180 12.11 11.48 2.37
CA VAL A 180 10.97 12.07 3.09
C VAL A 180 11.22 12.02 4.60
N PHE A 181 11.64 10.86 5.14
CA PHE A 181 11.99 10.72 6.56
C PHE A 181 13.19 11.61 6.96
N ALA A 182 14.17 11.79 6.08
CA ALA A 182 15.32 12.65 6.36
C ALA A 182 14.93 14.14 6.50
N ASN A 183 13.85 14.57 5.84
CA ASN A 183 13.30 15.92 5.90
C ASN A 183 12.20 16.08 6.97
N LEU A 184 11.96 15.06 7.79
CA LEU A 184 10.92 15.11 8.82
C LEU A 184 11.32 16.06 9.96
N SER A 185 10.69 17.25 10.03
CA SER A 185 10.97 18.30 11.02
C SER A 185 9.98 18.31 12.18
N ALA A 186 8.74 17.89 11.97
CA ALA A 186 7.68 17.86 12.98
C ALA A 186 7.05 16.46 13.03
N ARG A 187 6.67 16.02 14.22
CA ARG A 187 6.08 14.71 14.48
C ARG A 187 4.89 14.87 15.40
N SER A 188 3.82 14.14 15.12
CA SER A 188 2.65 14.08 16.00
C SER A 188 2.90 13.27 17.27
N GLY A 189 3.94 12.44 17.26
CA GLY A 189 4.19 11.44 18.28
C GLY A 189 3.30 10.21 18.14
N VAL A 190 3.64 9.15 18.87
CA VAL A 190 2.83 7.93 18.99
C VAL A 190 2.35 7.79 20.43
N ASP A 191 1.68 8.84 20.92
CA ASP A 191 0.97 8.78 22.21
C ASP A 191 -0.31 7.97 22.00
N LYS A 192 -0.16 6.65 21.92
CA LYS A 192 -1.24 5.65 21.81
C LYS A 192 -2.62 6.30 21.70
N LEU A 193 -2.94 6.77 20.50
CA LEU A 193 -4.29 7.21 20.20
C LEU A 193 -5.21 6.16 20.81
N HIS A 194 -6.24 6.58 21.54
CA HIS A 194 -7.28 5.67 21.94
C HIS A 194 -8.00 5.27 20.65
N TRP A 195 -7.53 4.18 20.06
CA TRP A 195 -8.10 3.66 18.83
C TRP A 195 -9.56 3.31 19.10
N PRO A 196 -10.48 3.75 18.24
CA PRO A 196 -11.84 3.26 18.32
C PRO A 196 -11.88 1.74 18.26
N GLU A 197 -12.70 1.11 19.08
CA GLU A 197 -12.91 -0.35 19.03
C GLU A 197 -13.47 -0.82 17.68
N GLY A 198 -14.05 0.11 16.89
CA GLY A 198 -14.55 -0.09 15.54
C GLY A 198 -15.23 1.18 15.00
N PHE A 199 -15.71 1.08 13.78
CA PHE A 199 -16.41 2.16 13.10
C PHE A 199 -17.76 1.64 12.60
N ALA A 200 -18.86 2.29 13.03
CA ALA A 200 -20.21 1.88 12.62
C ALA A 200 -20.55 2.34 11.18
N SER A 201 -19.86 3.38 10.68
CA SER A 201 -20.14 3.97 9.37
C SER A 201 -18.89 4.61 8.74
N ALA A 202 -18.94 4.86 7.43
CA ALA A 202 -17.90 5.65 6.73
C ALA A 202 -17.81 7.08 7.29
N ASP A 203 -18.90 7.61 7.83
CA ASP A 203 -18.94 8.93 8.47
C ASP A 203 -18.13 8.97 9.75
N ASP A 204 -18.16 7.90 10.55
CA ASP A 204 -17.36 7.78 11.76
C ASP A 204 -15.87 7.70 11.41
N VAL A 205 -15.51 6.94 10.38
CA VAL A 205 -14.12 6.89 9.88
C VAL A 205 -13.65 8.28 9.45
N VAL A 206 -14.43 8.99 8.64
CA VAL A 206 -14.06 10.35 8.18
C VAL A 206 -13.95 11.31 9.36
N THR A 207 -14.84 11.21 10.36
CA THR A 207 -14.81 12.04 11.56
C THR A 207 -13.52 11.79 12.36
N PHE A 208 -13.16 10.54 12.58
CA PHE A 208 -11.89 10.17 13.20
C PHE A 208 -10.69 10.69 12.38
N LEU A 209 -10.69 10.43 11.07
CA LEU A 209 -9.58 10.84 10.21
C LEU A 209 -9.37 12.36 10.17
N LYS A 210 -10.37 13.18 10.44
CA LYS A 210 -10.23 14.64 10.57
C LYS A 210 -9.46 15.06 11.82
N THR A 211 -9.32 14.20 12.83
CA THR A 211 -8.56 14.48 14.06
C THR A 211 -7.07 14.12 13.95
N VAL A 212 -6.70 13.38 12.92
CA VAL A 212 -5.34 12.86 12.69
C VAL A 212 -4.80 13.31 11.32
N GLY A 213 -3.50 13.11 11.06
CA GLY A 213 -2.82 13.58 9.87
C GLY A 213 -1.92 12.53 9.20
N ASN A 214 -1.06 13.02 8.32
CA ASN A 214 0.10 12.28 7.83
C ASN A 214 1.35 13.15 8.03
N ASP A 215 2.19 12.76 8.98
CA ASP A 215 3.41 13.52 9.34
C ASP A 215 4.41 13.62 8.17
N LEU A 216 4.34 12.68 7.23
CA LEU A 216 5.18 12.69 6.04
C LEU A 216 4.65 13.60 4.92
N GLU A 217 3.44 14.18 5.05
CA GLU A 217 2.86 15.04 4.01
C GLU A 217 3.68 16.34 3.84
N ALA A 218 4.03 17.02 4.93
CA ALA A 218 4.80 18.27 4.86
C ALA A 218 6.19 18.08 4.22
N PRO A 219 7.06 17.13 4.68
CA PRO A 219 8.35 16.92 4.04
C PRO A 219 8.23 16.40 2.60
N ALA A 220 7.19 15.63 2.25
CA ALA A 220 6.97 15.21 0.87
C ALA A 220 6.60 16.38 -0.05
N LEU A 221 5.82 17.36 0.46
CA LEU A 221 5.49 18.59 -0.27
C LEU A 221 6.72 19.46 -0.56
N GLU A 222 7.71 19.49 0.35
CA GLU A 222 8.97 20.18 0.12
C GLU A 222 9.79 19.54 -0.99
N LEU A 223 9.83 18.19 -1.04
CA LEU A 223 10.55 17.44 -2.05
C LEU A 223 9.85 17.41 -3.41
N ALA A 224 8.52 17.39 -3.42
CA ALA A 224 7.70 17.34 -4.63
C ALA A 224 6.46 18.23 -4.49
N PRO A 225 6.54 19.54 -4.78
CA PRO A 225 5.45 20.49 -4.66
C PRO A 225 4.18 20.11 -5.45
N VAL A 226 4.31 19.30 -6.50
CA VAL A 226 3.17 18.80 -7.30
C VAL A 226 2.17 17.98 -6.46
N ILE A 227 2.60 17.39 -5.34
CA ILE A 227 1.69 16.74 -4.38
C ILE A 227 0.68 17.76 -3.83
N GLY A 228 1.11 19.00 -3.60
CA GLY A 228 0.24 20.10 -3.17
C GLY A 228 -0.83 20.43 -4.22
N GLU A 229 -0.50 20.33 -5.49
CA GLU A 229 -1.47 20.51 -6.58
C GLU A 229 -2.50 19.36 -6.59
N VAL A 230 -2.05 18.12 -6.40
CA VAL A 230 -2.95 16.96 -6.28
C VAL A 230 -3.90 17.12 -5.11
N LEU A 231 -3.39 17.47 -3.93
CA LEU A 231 -4.21 17.69 -2.72
C LEU A 231 -5.20 18.83 -2.91
N LYS A 232 -4.77 19.92 -3.53
CA LYS A 232 -5.66 21.06 -3.84
C LYS A 232 -6.78 20.65 -4.79
N THR A 233 -6.45 19.87 -5.83
CA THR A 233 -7.42 19.37 -6.81
C THR A 233 -8.43 18.43 -6.14
N LEU A 234 -7.96 17.48 -5.32
CA LEU A 234 -8.84 16.59 -4.56
C LEU A 234 -9.74 17.36 -3.58
N ARG A 235 -9.18 18.34 -2.83
CA ARG A 235 -9.96 19.17 -1.89
C ARG A 235 -10.99 20.05 -2.58
N GLY A 236 -10.76 20.41 -3.84
CA GLY A 236 -11.70 21.15 -4.68
C GLY A 236 -12.77 20.29 -5.37
N ALA A 237 -12.64 18.98 -5.35
CA ALA A 237 -13.59 18.08 -5.99
C ALA A 237 -14.95 18.11 -5.27
N ASN A 238 -16.04 18.11 -6.07
CA ASN A 238 -17.39 18.14 -5.51
C ASN A 238 -17.69 16.85 -4.71
N GLY A 239 -18.16 17.01 -3.50
CA GLY A 239 -18.52 15.89 -2.62
C GLY A 239 -17.34 15.23 -1.90
N VAL A 240 -16.10 15.75 -2.03
CA VAL A 240 -14.97 15.27 -1.24
C VAL A 240 -15.20 15.52 0.25
N ARG A 241 -14.90 14.55 1.07
CA ARG A 241 -15.06 14.58 2.53
C ARG A 241 -13.74 14.73 3.28
N LEU A 242 -12.69 14.15 2.70
CA LEU A 242 -11.31 14.19 3.16
C LEU A 242 -10.37 14.04 1.95
N ALA A 243 -9.23 14.73 1.94
CA ALA A 243 -8.14 14.49 1.00
C ALA A 243 -6.82 14.51 1.76
N ARG A 244 -5.96 13.50 1.50
CA ARG A 244 -4.68 13.28 2.20
C ARG A 244 -3.70 12.50 1.34
N MET A 245 -2.40 12.65 1.62
CA MET A 245 -1.35 11.82 1.05
C MET A 245 -1.27 10.47 1.77
N SER A 246 -1.04 9.37 1.04
CA SER A 246 -0.80 8.04 1.60
C SER A 246 0.70 7.79 1.79
N GLY A 247 1.07 7.24 2.96
CA GLY A 247 2.45 6.87 3.24
C GLY A 247 3.41 8.04 3.05
N SER A 248 4.54 7.78 2.38
CA SER A 248 5.54 8.79 2.01
C SER A 248 5.23 9.52 0.69
N GLY A 249 4.10 9.24 0.05
CA GLY A 249 3.70 9.84 -1.22
C GLY A 249 4.34 9.12 -2.45
N ALA A 250 4.15 9.61 -3.66
CA ALA A 250 3.40 10.83 -4.01
C ALA A 250 1.87 10.60 -4.22
N THR A 251 1.35 9.40 -3.98
CA THR A 251 -0.09 9.16 -4.14
C THR A 251 -0.88 9.84 -3.03
N CYS A 252 -1.92 10.57 -3.44
CA CYS A 252 -2.94 11.12 -2.56
C CYS A 252 -4.27 10.40 -2.79
N PHE A 253 -5.13 10.44 -1.78
CA PHE A 253 -6.49 9.92 -1.88
C PHE A 253 -7.51 10.96 -1.46
N GLY A 254 -8.69 10.90 -2.07
CA GLY A 254 -9.88 11.65 -1.64
C GLY A 254 -10.97 10.68 -1.27
N LEU A 255 -11.64 10.87 -0.12
CA LEU A 255 -12.81 10.08 0.30
C LEU A 255 -14.09 10.81 -0.10
N PHE A 256 -15.09 10.04 -0.55
CA PHE A 256 -16.39 10.52 -1.00
C PHE A 256 -17.52 9.80 -0.26
N ALA A 257 -18.71 10.37 -0.31
CA ALA A 257 -19.88 9.79 0.36
C ALA A 257 -20.39 8.53 -0.36
N ASP A 258 -20.22 8.47 -1.68
CA ASP A 258 -20.78 7.41 -2.52
C ASP A 258 -19.90 7.14 -3.76
N PRO A 259 -20.10 6.00 -4.45
CA PRO A 259 -19.30 5.63 -5.61
C PRO A 259 -19.50 6.55 -6.82
N ILE A 260 -20.67 7.17 -6.97
CA ILE A 260 -20.98 8.05 -8.10
C ILE A 260 -20.15 9.33 -7.97
N GLY A 261 -20.12 9.93 -6.78
CA GLY A 261 -19.30 11.10 -6.46
C GLY A 261 -17.82 10.85 -6.73
N ALA A 262 -17.30 9.70 -6.26
CA ALA A 262 -15.92 9.29 -6.52
C ALA A 262 -15.64 9.14 -8.03
N GLN A 263 -16.52 8.47 -8.78
CA GLN A 263 -16.37 8.26 -10.21
C GLN A 263 -16.39 9.58 -11.01
N VAL A 264 -17.30 10.49 -10.67
CA VAL A 264 -17.42 11.82 -11.31
C VAL A 264 -16.16 12.64 -11.06
N ALA A 265 -15.69 12.68 -9.81
CA ALA A 265 -14.46 13.38 -9.42
C ALA A 265 -13.24 12.80 -10.16
N ALA A 266 -13.07 11.47 -10.17
CA ALA A 266 -11.99 10.80 -10.89
C ALA A 266 -11.99 11.15 -12.38
N SER A 267 -13.17 11.10 -13.03
CA SER A 267 -13.31 11.43 -14.45
C SER A 267 -12.98 12.90 -14.75
N GLN A 268 -13.33 13.82 -13.85
CA GLN A 268 -12.98 15.23 -14.00
C GLN A 268 -11.48 15.45 -13.83
N ILE A 269 -10.89 14.91 -12.76
CA ILE A 269 -9.45 15.03 -12.49
C ILE A 269 -8.61 14.45 -13.65
N ALA A 270 -8.99 13.29 -14.18
CA ALA A 270 -8.28 12.66 -15.29
C ALA A 270 -8.37 13.49 -16.60
N ARG A 271 -9.46 14.23 -16.82
CA ARG A 271 -9.57 15.16 -17.98
C ARG A 271 -8.70 16.39 -17.79
N ASP A 272 -8.69 16.96 -16.60
CA ASP A 272 -7.97 18.20 -16.30
C ASP A 272 -6.46 17.97 -16.18
N HIS A 273 -6.06 16.74 -15.79
CA HIS A 273 -4.66 16.33 -15.57
C HIS A 273 -4.37 14.98 -16.24
N PRO A 274 -4.35 14.90 -17.58
CA PRO A 274 -4.22 13.64 -18.32
C PRO A 274 -2.90 12.89 -18.08
N GLN A 275 -1.88 13.57 -17.51
CA GLN A 275 -0.59 12.98 -17.14
C GLN A 275 -0.61 12.32 -15.76
N TRP A 276 -1.67 12.51 -14.95
CA TRP A 276 -1.78 11.90 -13.64
C TRP A 276 -2.40 10.51 -13.76
N TRP A 277 -1.95 9.60 -12.94
CA TRP A 277 -2.67 8.35 -12.71
C TRP A 277 -3.83 8.62 -11.75
N VAL A 278 -5.04 8.37 -12.21
CA VAL A 278 -6.27 8.60 -11.45
C VAL A 278 -7.08 7.32 -11.44
N ARG A 279 -7.47 6.86 -10.25
CA ARG A 279 -8.23 5.62 -10.10
C ARG A 279 -9.33 5.80 -9.05
N PRO A 280 -10.62 5.75 -9.44
CA PRO A 280 -11.70 5.55 -8.48
C PRO A 280 -11.62 4.12 -7.94
N THR A 281 -11.87 3.94 -6.65
CA THR A 281 -11.67 2.67 -5.94
C THR A 281 -12.55 2.58 -4.71
N VAL A 282 -12.73 1.37 -4.19
CA VAL A 282 -13.30 1.11 -2.86
C VAL A 282 -12.18 0.64 -1.95
N LEU A 283 -12.04 1.28 -0.78
CA LEU A 283 -11.13 0.84 0.28
C LEU A 283 -11.92 -0.03 1.27
N ALA A 284 -11.26 -1.02 1.86
CA ALA A 284 -11.85 -1.94 2.83
C ALA A 284 -13.09 -2.66 2.29
N LYS A 285 -13.07 -3.03 1.00
CA LYS A 285 -14.13 -3.83 0.40
C LYS A 285 -14.27 -5.15 1.16
N ALA A 286 -15.49 -5.51 1.50
CA ALA A 286 -15.78 -6.83 2.05
C ALA A 286 -15.48 -7.91 1.00
N ASP A 287 -14.86 -9.02 1.45
CA ASP A 287 -14.59 -10.21 0.62
C ASP A 287 -15.90 -10.92 0.22
#